data_94dc9e51f42a5581603bc3ba4e0d19f3
#
_entry.id   94dc9e51f42a5581603bc3ba4e0d19f3
#
_cell.length_a   1.000
_cell.length_b   1.000
_cell.length_c   1.000
_cell.angle_alpha   90.00
_cell.angle_beta   90.00
_cell.angle_gamma   90.00
#
_symmetry.space_group_name_H-M   'P 1'
#
loop_
_entity.id
_entity.type
_entity.pdbx_description
1 polymer ?
#
loop_
_entity_poly.entity_id
_entity_poly.type
_entity_poly.pdbx_seq_one_letter_code
_entity_poly.pdbx_strand_id
1 'polypeptide(L)'
;MDEEDKKVTKCFSFKRTKKKKKEEEKLIVSTEIAKRWRDLNGQNHWKGMLQPLDQDLREYIIHYGEMAQAGYDTFNINTESKFAGASIYSRKDFFAKVGLEKAHPYTKYKVTKFLYATSQIHVPESFLLFPLSREGCTKESNWMGYVAVTDDQGTAVLGRRDIVVAWRGSVQPLEWVNDFEFGLVNAKNIFGEKNDQVQIHQGWYSIYMSEDERSPFSKANARDQVCLYITYSKWKYTIFDIIF
;
A
#
# COMPACT_ATOMS: atom_id res chain seq x y z
N MET A 1 30.72 -32.96 -34.32
CA MET A 1 30.25 -32.01 -33.28
C MET A 1 30.68 -30.64 -33.75
N ASP A 2 29.77 -29.97 -34.43
CA ASP A 2 30.02 -28.78 -35.22
C ASP A 2 30.35 -27.53 -34.36
N GLU A 3 31.04 -26.58 -34.98
CA GLU A 3 31.44 -25.31 -34.33
C GLU A 3 30.26 -24.48 -33.82
N GLU A 4 29.08 -24.67 -34.40
CA GLU A 4 27.80 -24.08 -33.95
C GLU A 4 27.34 -24.65 -32.61
N ASP A 5 27.45 -25.95 -32.39
CA ASP A 5 27.07 -26.58 -31.11
C ASP A 5 27.95 -26.09 -29.95
N LYS A 6 29.22 -25.80 -30.19
CA LYS A 6 30.14 -25.23 -29.20
C LYS A 6 29.80 -23.76 -28.86
N LYS A 7 29.34 -22.96 -29.84
CA LYS A 7 28.90 -21.58 -29.62
C LYS A 7 27.60 -21.51 -28.82
N VAL A 8 26.62 -22.37 -29.12
CA VAL A 8 25.35 -22.45 -28.42
C VAL A 8 25.56 -22.84 -26.95
N THR A 9 26.37 -23.89 -26.69
CA THR A 9 26.69 -24.36 -25.33
C THR A 9 27.44 -23.31 -24.52
N LYS A 10 28.36 -22.56 -25.15
CA LYS A 10 29.09 -21.46 -24.50
C LYS A 10 28.16 -20.27 -24.16
N CYS A 11 27.20 -19.96 -25.03
CA CYS A 11 26.23 -18.90 -24.81
C CYS A 11 25.23 -19.25 -23.68
N PHE A 12 24.78 -20.49 -23.59
CA PHE A 12 23.94 -20.98 -22.50
C PHE A 12 24.68 -21.02 -21.16
N SER A 13 25.94 -21.46 -21.13
CA SER A 13 26.79 -21.46 -19.95
C SER A 13 27.03 -20.03 -19.44
N PHE A 14 27.29 -19.06 -20.33
CA PHE A 14 27.53 -17.67 -19.97
C PHE A 14 26.28 -16.97 -19.46
N LYS A 15 25.10 -17.29 -20.01
CA LYS A 15 23.79 -16.78 -19.48
C LYS A 15 23.47 -17.37 -18.11
N ARG A 16 23.81 -18.65 -17.89
CA ARG A 16 23.56 -19.34 -16.61
C ARG A 16 24.46 -18.82 -15.49
N THR A 17 25.72 -18.51 -15.78
CA THR A 17 26.66 -17.88 -14.82
C THR A 17 26.28 -16.44 -14.50
N LYS A 18 25.86 -15.63 -15.48
CA LYS A 18 25.34 -14.28 -15.21
C LYS A 18 24.08 -14.28 -14.37
N LYS A 19 23.16 -15.22 -14.62
CA LYS A 19 21.92 -15.36 -13.84
C LYS A 19 22.24 -15.75 -12.39
N LYS A 20 23.14 -16.71 -12.19
CA LYS A 20 23.55 -17.18 -10.86
C LYS A 20 24.25 -16.06 -10.07
N LYS A 21 25.17 -15.31 -10.70
CA LYS A 21 25.83 -14.15 -10.09
C LYS A 21 24.83 -13.06 -9.68
N LYS A 22 23.84 -12.78 -10.53
CA LYS A 22 22.78 -11.79 -10.22
C LYS A 22 21.84 -12.26 -9.10
N GLU A 23 21.62 -13.59 -8.98
CA GLU A 23 20.85 -14.17 -7.87
C GLU A 23 21.65 -14.13 -6.55
N GLU A 24 22.95 -14.38 -6.59
CA GLU A 24 23.86 -14.27 -5.45
C GLU A 24 23.99 -12.81 -4.96
N GLU A 25 24.17 -11.85 -5.88
CA GLU A 25 24.18 -10.42 -5.55
C GLU A 25 22.86 -9.96 -4.91
N LYS A 26 21.71 -10.41 -5.43
CA LYS A 26 20.39 -10.13 -4.83
C LYS A 26 20.24 -10.74 -3.44
N LEU A 27 20.77 -11.92 -3.21
CA LEU A 27 20.73 -12.58 -1.91
C LEU A 27 21.60 -11.84 -0.89
N ILE A 28 22.76 -11.34 -1.29
CA ILE A 28 23.66 -10.53 -0.43
C ILE A 28 22.99 -9.23 -0.04
N VAL A 29 22.41 -8.49 -0.99
CA VAL A 29 21.67 -7.24 -0.71
C VAL A 29 20.51 -7.50 0.25
N SER A 30 19.75 -8.59 0.06
CA SER A 30 18.63 -8.90 0.95
C SER A 30 19.06 -9.21 2.39
N THR A 31 20.22 -9.86 2.58
CA THR A 31 20.76 -10.18 3.91
C THR A 31 21.20 -8.91 4.65
N GLU A 32 21.75 -7.93 3.97
CA GLU A 32 22.13 -6.64 4.58
C GLU A 32 20.92 -5.80 4.97
N ILE A 33 19.91 -5.74 4.12
CA ILE A 33 18.64 -5.05 4.44
C ILE A 33 17.97 -5.70 5.67
N ALA A 34 17.96 -7.03 5.75
CA ALA A 34 17.39 -7.73 6.89
C ALA A 34 18.10 -7.36 8.22
N LYS A 35 19.39 -7.05 8.20
CA LYS A 35 20.12 -6.61 9.40
C LYS A 35 19.88 -5.14 9.75
N ARG A 36 19.64 -4.29 8.73
CA ARG A 36 19.57 -2.83 8.85
C ARG A 36 18.13 -2.28 8.88
N TRP A 37 17.10 -3.12 8.88
CA TRP A 37 15.74 -2.68 8.71
C TRP A 37 15.28 -1.61 9.72
N ARG A 38 15.81 -1.63 10.96
CA ARG A 38 15.48 -0.61 11.96
C ARG A 38 16.00 0.76 11.56
N ASP A 39 17.22 0.82 11.06
CA ASP A 39 17.83 2.07 10.59
C ASP A 39 17.10 2.58 9.34
N LEU A 40 16.74 1.67 8.41
CA LEU A 40 15.95 2.00 7.24
C LEU A 40 14.55 2.53 7.59
N ASN A 41 13.96 2.07 8.71
CA ASN A 41 12.70 2.59 9.26
C ASN A 41 12.88 3.85 10.13
N GLY A 42 14.07 4.43 10.21
CA GLY A 42 14.31 5.70 10.87
C GLY A 42 14.57 5.61 12.37
N GLN A 43 14.98 4.46 12.92
CA GLN A 43 15.32 4.31 14.35
C GLN A 43 16.31 5.38 14.83
N ASN A 44 17.26 5.77 13.97
CA ASN A 44 18.26 6.80 14.23
C ASN A 44 18.02 8.07 13.40
N HIS A 45 16.76 8.39 13.04
CA HIS A 45 16.39 9.55 12.23
C HIS A 45 17.14 9.62 10.89
N TRP A 46 17.50 8.46 10.29
CA TRP A 46 18.30 8.32 9.06
C TRP A 46 19.64 9.07 9.08
N LYS A 47 20.20 9.28 10.27
CA LYS A 47 21.47 10.00 10.44
C LYS A 47 22.58 9.33 9.62
N GLY A 48 23.23 10.11 8.75
CA GLY A 48 24.30 9.63 7.86
C GLY A 48 23.81 8.87 6.63
N MET A 49 22.48 8.73 6.41
CA MET A 49 21.91 7.99 5.28
C MET A 49 21.32 8.91 4.20
N LEU A 50 21.23 10.23 4.45
CA LEU A 50 20.56 11.16 3.53
C LEU A 50 21.53 11.88 2.58
N GLN A 51 22.80 12.04 2.95
CA GLN A 51 23.81 12.73 2.14
C GLN A 51 25.17 12.04 2.23
N PRO A 52 25.60 11.29 1.20
CA PRO A 52 24.80 10.87 0.03
C PRO A 52 23.67 9.95 0.45
N LEU A 53 22.61 9.89 -0.36
CA LEU A 53 21.48 9.00 -0.09
C LEU A 53 21.95 7.55 -0.11
N ASP A 54 21.76 6.86 1.01
CA ASP A 54 22.10 5.44 1.17
C ASP A 54 21.32 4.59 0.14
N GLN A 55 22.00 3.65 -0.50
CA GLN A 55 21.44 2.86 -1.58
C GLN A 55 20.30 1.96 -1.09
N ASP A 56 20.44 1.31 0.07
CA ASP A 56 19.40 0.45 0.63
C ASP A 56 18.18 1.27 1.04
N LEU A 57 18.39 2.46 1.62
CA LEU A 57 17.31 3.38 1.94
C LEU A 57 16.57 3.84 0.70
N ARG A 58 17.29 4.15 -0.39
CA ARG A 58 16.68 4.51 -1.67
C ARG A 58 15.81 3.39 -2.22
N GLU A 59 16.30 2.16 -2.23
CA GLU A 59 15.55 0.98 -2.69
C GLU A 59 14.33 0.71 -1.81
N TYR A 60 14.47 0.93 -0.51
CA TYR A 60 13.40 0.78 0.47
C TYR A 60 12.26 1.79 0.23
N ILE A 61 12.61 3.07 0.01
CA ILE A 61 11.64 4.13 -0.32
C ILE A 61 10.91 3.81 -1.63
N ILE A 62 11.64 3.41 -2.67
CA ILE A 62 11.05 3.05 -3.97
C ILE A 62 10.08 1.88 -3.80
N HIS A 63 10.48 0.84 -3.08
CA HIS A 63 9.66 -0.35 -2.87
C HIS A 63 8.31 -0.02 -2.24
N TYR A 64 8.28 0.73 -1.14
CA TYR A 64 7.01 1.10 -0.50
C TYR A 64 6.24 2.17 -1.29
N GLY A 65 6.94 3.04 -2.01
CA GLY A 65 6.34 3.98 -2.95
C GLY A 65 5.58 3.28 -4.08
N GLU A 66 6.15 2.22 -4.66
CA GLU A 66 5.49 1.41 -5.68
C GLU A 66 4.29 0.63 -5.12
N MET A 67 4.35 0.19 -3.87
CA MET A 67 3.19 -0.41 -3.20
C MET A 67 2.06 0.61 -3.02
N ALA A 68 2.37 1.86 -2.69
CA ALA A 68 1.38 2.94 -2.63
C ALA A 68 0.83 3.27 -4.02
N GLN A 69 1.69 3.35 -5.05
CA GLN A 69 1.31 3.61 -6.43
C GLN A 69 0.35 2.54 -6.98
N ALA A 70 0.54 1.27 -6.60
CA ALA A 70 -0.38 0.20 -6.98
C ALA A 70 -1.83 0.47 -6.57
N GLY A 71 -2.05 1.28 -5.53
CA GLY A 71 -3.37 1.76 -5.12
C GLY A 71 -4.01 2.65 -6.19
N TYR A 72 -3.26 3.54 -6.82
CA TYR A 72 -3.77 4.38 -7.91
C TYR A 72 -4.05 3.59 -9.18
N ASP A 73 -3.10 2.74 -9.59
CA ASP A 73 -3.16 2.00 -10.85
C ASP A 73 -4.29 0.99 -10.91
N THR A 74 -4.81 0.59 -9.77
CA THR A 74 -5.82 -0.48 -9.67
C THR A 74 -7.21 0.00 -9.29
N PHE A 75 -7.43 1.29 -9.14
CA PHE A 75 -8.75 1.85 -8.84
C PHE A 75 -9.62 1.93 -10.09
N ASN A 76 -10.82 1.36 -10.03
CA ASN A 76 -11.77 1.38 -11.14
C ASN A 76 -12.60 2.66 -11.11
N ILE A 77 -12.23 3.61 -11.97
CA ILE A 77 -12.95 4.89 -12.16
C ILE A 77 -14.05 4.82 -13.23
N ASN A 78 -14.19 3.69 -13.92
CA ASN A 78 -15.18 3.56 -14.98
C ASN A 78 -16.59 3.44 -14.40
N THR A 79 -17.35 4.52 -14.49
CA THR A 79 -18.73 4.62 -13.95
C THR A 79 -19.73 3.68 -14.59
N GLU A 80 -19.50 3.24 -15.84
CA GLU A 80 -20.32 2.24 -16.52
C GLU A 80 -20.04 0.81 -16.01
N SER A 81 -18.97 0.63 -15.28
CA SER A 81 -18.63 -0.68 -14.72
C SER A 81 -19.45 -0.95 -13.45
N LYS A 82 -20.04 -2.13 -13.36
CA LYS A 82 -20.67 -2.62 -12.11
C LYS A 82 -19.68 -2.75 -10.93
N PHE A 83 -18.39 -2.62 -11.20
CA PHE A 83 -17.31 -2.63 -10.21
C PHE A 83 -16.67 -1.25 -10.04
N ALA A 84 -17.34 -0.18 -10.49
CA ALA A 84 -16.89 1.19 -10.23
C ALA A 84 -16.64 1.39 -8.72
N GLY A 85 -15.58 2.11 -8.38
CA GLY A 85 -15.21 2.33 -6.98
C GLY A 85 -14.50 1.16 -6.28
N ALA A 86 -14.27 0.03 -6.95
CA ALA A 86 -13.53 -1.11 -6.43
C ALA A 86 -12.12 -1.22 -7.04
N SER A 87 -11.30 -2.13 -6.54
CA SER A 87 -10.06 -2.52 -7.23
C SER A 87 -10.37 -3.35 -8.47
N ILE A 88 -9.67 -3.07 -9.60
CA ILE A 88 -9.81 -3.85 -10.84
C ILE A 88 -9.22 -5.27 -10.74
N TYR A 89 -8.38 -5.53 -9.75
CA TYR A 89 -7.78 -6.85 -9.53
C TYR A 89 -8.24 -7.48 -8.23
N SER A 90 -8.26 -8.81 -8.22
CA SER A 90 -8.54 -9.58 -7.01
C SER A 90 -7.37 -9.47 -6.02
N ARG A 91 -7.66 -9.63 -4.71
CA ARG A 91 -6.60 -9.66 -3.68
C ARG A 91 -5.53 -10.72 -3.94
N LYS A 92 -5.95 -11.88 -4.47
CA LYS A 92 -5.06 -13.02 -4.73
C LYS A 92 -4.02 -12.70 -5.80
N ASP A 93 -4.41 -11.97 -6.83
CA ASP A 93 -3.59 -11.73 -8.01
C ASP A 93 -3.02 -10.30 -8.04
N PHE A 94 -3.26 -9.52 -6.98
CA PHE A 94 -2.98 -8.09 -6.94
C PHE A 94 -1.53 -7.76 -7.33
N PHE A 95 -0.56 -8.27 -6.58
CA PHE A 95 0.86 -7.97 -6.83
C PHE A 95 1.39 -8.56 -8.13
N ALA A 96 0.85 -9.69 -8.57
CA ALA A 96 1.19 -10.26 -9.88
C ALA A 96 0.70 -9.35 -11.02
N LYS A 97 -0.52 -8.83 -10.91
CA LYS A 97 -1.17 -8.01 -11.95
C LYS A 97 -0.58 -6.60 -12.04
N VAL A 98 -0.20 -5.98 -10.93
CA VAL A 98 0.51 -4.70 -10.94
C VAL A 98 2.00 -4.84 -11.25
N GLY A 99 2.50 -6.06 -11.45
CA GLY A 99 3.88 -6.32 -11.87
C GLY A 99 4.91 -6.33 -10.75
N LEU A 100 4.52 -6.06 -9.50
CA LEU A 100 5.44 -5.97 -8.37
C LEU A 100 6.12 -7.31 -8.03
N GLU A 101 5.47 -8.45 -8.25
CA GLU A 101 6.09 -9.77 -8.01
C GLU A 101 7.35 -10.02 -8.85
N LYS A 102 7.50 -9.33 -9.99
CA LYS A 102 8.65 -9.48 -10.88
C LYS A 102 9.72 -8.42 -10.65
N ALA A 103 9.36 -7.29 -10.09
CA ALA A 103 10.21 -6.11 -10.01
C ALA A 103 11.24 -6.19 -8.90
N HIS A 104 10.85 -6.66 -7.72
CA HIS A 104 11.68 -6.61 -6.52
C HIS A 104 11.81 -7.93 -5.77
N PRO A 105 12.97 -8.20 -5.14
CA PRO A 105 13.15 -9.38 -4.28
C PRO A 105 12.25 -9.35 -3.03
N TYR A 106 11.71 -8.18 -2.67
CA TYR A 106 10.85 -7.96 -1.48
C TYR A 106 9.37 -8.18 -1.77
N THR A 107 8.98 -8.48 -3.00
CA THR A 107 7.57 -8.58 -3.43
C THR A 107 6.88 -9.88 -3.04
N LYS A 108 7.22 -10.43 -1.88
CA LYS A 108 6.58 -11.63 -1.34
C LYS A 108 5.50 -11.26 -0.33
N TYR A 109 4.58 -10.41 -0.77
CA TYR A 109 3.43 -9.99 0.02
C TYR A 109 2.15 -10.62 -0.50
N LYS A 110 1.20 -10.77 0.41
CA LYS A 110 -0.19 -11.17 0.10
C LYS A 110 -1.12 -10.09 0.59
N VAL A 111 -2.00 -9.61 -0.27
CA VAL A 111 -3.08 -8.71 0.15
C VAL A 111 -4.07 -9.50 0.99
N THR A 112 -4.20 -9.12 2.25
CA THR A 112 -5.09 -9.78 3.21
C THR A 112 -6.45 -9.10 3.30
N LYS A 113 -6.51 -7.78 3.11
CA LYS A 113 -7.73 -6.99 3.17
C LYS A 113 -7.70 -5.84 2.16
N PHE A 114 -8.81 -5.59 1.49
CA PHE A 114 -9.10 -4.32 0.85
C PHE A 114 -9.80 -3.39 1.84
N LEU A 115 -9.40 -2.13 1.83
CA LEU A 115 -9.94 -1.09 2.68
C LEU A 115 -10.90 -0.22 1.87
N TYR A 116 -12.06 0.04 2.43
CA TYR A 116 -13.09 0.89 1.83
C TYR A 116 -13.41 2.03 2.79
N ALA A 117 -13.62 3.21 2.24
CA ALA A 117 -13.96 4.37 3.04
C ALA A 117 -15.04 5.22 2.36
N THR A 118 -15.82 5.91 3.18
CA THR A 118 -16.87 6.84 2.74
C THR A 118 -16.64 8.17 3.41
N SER A 119 -16.77 9.27 2.67
CA SER A 119 -16.81 10.60 3.27
C SER A 119 -18.25 10.96 3.65
N GLN A 120 -18.43 11.63 4.79
CA GLN A 120 -19.70 12.23 5.21
C GLN A 120 -19.78 13.74 4.92
N ILE A 121 -18.77 14.32 4.29
CA ILE A 121 -18.76 15.73 3.94
C ILE A 121 -19.76 15.97 2.81
N HIS A 122 -20.73 16.84 3.06
CA HIS A 122 -21.69 17.25 2.05
C HIS A 122 -21.09 18.32 1.16
N VAL A 123 -21.02 18.04 -0.12
CA VAL A 123 -20.59 18.98 -1.14
C VAL A 123 -21.81 19.59 -1.82
N PRO A 124 -21.89 20.93 -1.96
CA PRO A 124 -22.94 21.57 -2.77
C PRO A 124 -22.90 21.03 -4.21
N GLU A 125 -24.06 20.76 -4.80
CA GLU A 125 -24.18 20.24 -6.19
C GLU A 125 -23.45 21.11 -7.24
N SER A 126 -23.31 22.41 -6.96
CA SER A 126 -22.59 23.36 -7.83
C SER A 126 -21.10 23.09 -8.00
N PHE A 127 -20.51 22.26 -7.13
CA PHE A 127 -19.08 21.83 -7.24
C PHE A 127 -18.90 20.54 -8.02
N LEU A 128 -19.99 19.86 -8.38
CA LEU A 128 -19.97 18.65 -9.17
C LEU A 128 -19.86 19.04 -10.66
N LEU A 129 -18.66 19.16 -11.17
CA LEU A 129 -18.39 19.44 -12.60
C LEU A 129 -18.87 18.33 -13.54
N PHE A 130 -19.13 17.16 -13.01
CA PHE A 130 -19.76 16.03 -13.71
C PHE A 130 -20.78 15.39 -12.78
N PRO A 131 -22.09 15.49 -13.08
CA PRO A 131 -23.11 14.74 -12.35
C PRO A 131 -23.00 13.26 -12.70
N LEU A 132 -22.08 12.57 -12.05
CA LEU A 132 -22.08 11.13 -11.96
C LEU A 132 -23.30 10.76 -11.12
N SER A 133 -24.33 10.19 -11.73
CA SER A 133 -25.64 9.76 -11.21
C SER A 133 -26.06 10.44 -9.88
N ARG A 134 -27.13 11.19 -9.95
CA ARG A 134 -27.64 12.16 -8.95
C ARG A 134 -27.71 11.74 -7.48
N GLU A 135 -27.49 10.48 -7.13
CA GLU A 135 -27.62 9.98 -5.75
C GLU A 135 -26.44 9.13 -5.26
N GLY A 136 -25.59 8.64 -6.14
CA GLY A 136 -24.52 7.68 -5.80
C GLY A 136 -23.27 8.32 -5.23
N CYS A 137 -22.86 9.47 -5.75
CA CYS A 137 -21.53 10.02 -5.52
C CYS A 137 -21.27 10.60 -4.13
N THR A 138 -22.32 10.96 -3.38
CA THR A 138 -22.15 11.61 -2.06
C THR A 138 -22.07 10.63 -0.89
N LYS A 139 -22.32 9.34 -1.11
CA LYS A 139 -22.47 8.36 -0.02
C LYS A 139 -21.99 6.95 -0.35
N GLU A 140 -21.18 6.75 -1.37
CA GLU A 140 -20.67 5.42 -1.70
C GLU A 140 -19.29 5.20 -1.08
N SER A 141 -19.11 4.04 -0.45
CA SER A 141 -17.80 3.59 -0.02
C SER A 141 -16.95 3.25 -1.22
N ASN A 142 -15.79 3.87 -1.32
CA ASN A 142 -14.81 3.58 -2.36
C ASN A 142 -13.65 2.76 -1.80
N TRP A 143 -13.02 1.99 -2.67
CA TRP A 143 -11.77 1.33 -2.36
C TRP A 143 -10.67 2.37 -2.15
N MET A 144 -10.10 2.41 -0.95
CA MET A 144 -9.12 3.40 -0.54
C MET A 144 -7.73 2.82 -0.32
N GLY A 145 -7.58 1.51 -0.41
CA GLY A 145 -6.28 0.90 -0.20
C GLY A 145 -6.36 -0.57 0.22
N TYR A 146 -5.27 -1.04 0.79
CA TYR A 146 -5.19 -2.44 1.19
C TYR A 146 -4.24 -2.66 2.37
N VAL A 147 -4.43 -3.78 3.05
CA VAL A 147 -3.47 -4.35 3.98
C VAL A 147 -2.80 -5.54 3.32
N ALA A 148 -1.48 -5.55 3.33
CA ALA A 148 -0.67 -6.66 2.83
C ALA A 148 0.29 -7.16 3.91
N VAL A 149 0.58 -8.45 3.87
CA VAL A 149 1.50 -9.11 4.81
C VAL A 149 2.50 -9.94 4.02
N THR A 150 3.77 -9.90 4.40
CA THR A 150 4.78 -10.78 3.80
C THR A 150 4.44 -12.24 4.01
N ASP A 151 4.67 -13.05 3.00
CA ASP A 151 4.68 -14.51 3.15
C ASP A 151 5.98 -14.99 3.82
N ASP A 152 6.14 -16.30 3.99
CA ASP A 152 7.32 -16.86 4.68
C ASP A 152 8.62 -16.61 3.89
N GLN A 153 8.56 -16.56 2.55
CA GLN A 153 9.72 -16.24 1.71
C GLN A 153 10.11 -14.76 1.87
N GLY A 154 9.13 -13.83 1.83
CA GLY A 154 9.38 -12.42 2.07
C GLY A 154 9.89 -12.15 3.50
N THR A 155 9.35 -12.87 4.48
CA THR A 155 9.83 -12.81 5.87
C THR A 155 11.30 -13.22 5.99
N ALA A 156 11.71 -14.27 5.31
CA ALA A 156 13.10 -14.71 5.31
C ALA A 156 14.04 -13.68 4.65
N VAL A 157 13.58 -13.02 3.58
CA VAL A 157 14.34 -11.98 2.88
C VAL A 157 14.48 -10.70 3.71
N LEU A 158 13.39 -10.25 4.35
CA LEU A 158 13.36 -9.02 5.11
C LEU A 158 13.86 -9.18 6.56
N GLY A 159 14.09 -10.42 7.01
CA GLY A 159 14.44 -10.72 8.40
C GLY A 159 13.32 -10.48 9.40
N ARG A 160 12.13 -10.16 8.93
CA ARG A 160 10.93 -9.89 9.74
C ARG A 160 9.67 -10.09 8.93
N ARG A 161 8.54 -10.25 9.60
CA ARG A 161 7.23 -10.23 8.96
C ARG A 161 6.71 -8.80 8.92
N ASP A 162 6.55 -8.27 7.72
CA ASP A 162 5.98 -6.94 7.49
C ASP A 162 4.47 -6.97 7.37
N ILE A 163 3.83 -5.94 7.93
CA ILE A 163 2.48 -5.54 7.59
C ILE A 163 2.55 -4.16 6.93
N VAL A 164 2.03 -4.05 5.73
CA VAL A 164 1.94 -2.79 5.00
C VAL A 164 0.48 -2.39 4.89
N VAL A 165 0.19 -1.15 5.27
CA VAL A 165 -1.09 -0.50 4.99
C VAL A 165 -0.82 0.55 3.92
N ALA A 166 -1.29 0.29 2.70
CA ALA A 166 -1.12 1.21 1.58
C ALA A 166 -2.44 1.91 1.29
N TRP A 167 -2.43 3.24 1.35
CA TRP A 167 -3.57 4.09 1.02
C TRP A 167 -3.45 4.60 -0.40
N ARG A 168 -4.57 4.66 -1.09
CA ARG A 168 -4.71 5.39 -2.34
C ARG A 168 -4.93 6.88 -2.01
N GLY A 169 -4.32 7.77 -2.76
CA GLY A 169 -4.66 9.19 -2.68
C GLY A 169 -5.89 9.54 -3.52
N SER A 170 -6.19 10.83 -3.59
CA SER A 170 -7.37 11.37 -4.24
C SER A 170 -7.32 11.19 -5.75
N VAL A 171 -8.31 10.53 -6.31
CA VAL A 171 -8.47 10.28 -7.76
C VAL A 171 -9.77 10.86 -8.27
N GLN A 172 -10.83 10.82 -7.46
CA GLN A 172 -12.15 11.32 -7.83
C GLN A 172 -12.33 12.80 -7.47
N PRO A 173 -13.14 13.57 -8.23
CA PRO A 173 -13.39 14.99 -7.95
C PRO A 173 -13.91 15.25 -6.53
N LEU A 174 -14.78 14.40 -5.99
CA LEU A 174 -15.30 14.52 -4.62
C LEU A 174 -14.23 14.30 -3.54
N GLU A 175 -13.24 13.47 -3.81
CA GLU A 175 -12.12 13.27 -2.90
C GLU A 175 -11.27 14.55 -2.80
N TRP A 176 -11.07 15.26 -3.93
CA TRP A 176 -10.42 16.57 -3.95
C TRP A 176 -11.16 17.62 -3.14
N VAL A 177 -12.50 17.57 -3.12
CA VAL A 177 -13.27 18.49 -2.25
C VAL A 177 -13.01 18.21 -0.79
N ASN A 178 -12.90 16.94 -0.38
CA ASN A 178 -12.49 16.60 0.98
C ASN A 178 -11.09 17.13 1.31
N ASP A 179 -10.18 17.16 0.34
CA ASP A 179 -8.83 17.71 0.52
C ASP A 179 -8.84 19.24 0.69
N PHE A 180 -9.84 19.93 0.13
CA PHE A 180 -10.03 21.38 0.30
C PHE A 180 -10.80 21.77 1.60
N GLU A 181 -11.32 20.83 2.33
CA GLU A 181 -11.89 21.05 3.67
C GLU A 181 -10.79 21.26 4.71
N PHE A 182 -10.11 22.42 4.67
CA PHE A 182 -8.96 22.75 5.50
C PHE A 182 -9.27 22.91 7.00
N GLY A 183 -10.53 22.72 7.43
CA GLY A 183 -10.89 22.72 8.83
C GLY A 183 -10.10 21.69 9.62
N LEU A 184 -9.67 22.07 10.82
CA LEU A 184 -9.08 21.15 11.78
C LEU A 184 -10.16 20.69 12.75
N VAL A 185 -10.21 19.40 13.01
CA VAL A 185 -11.10 18.78 13.98
C VAL A 185 -10.31 18.10 15.09
N ASN A 186 -10.88 18.07 16.28
CA ASN A 186 -10.26 17.39 17.41
C ASN A 186 -10.22 15.86 17.15
N ALA A 187 -9.08 15.27 17.39
CA ALA A 187 -8.83 13.86 17.11
C ALA A 187 -8.85 12.96 18.36
N LYS A 188 -9.50 13.39 19.44
CA LYS A 188 -9.60 12.64 20.70
C LYS A 188 -10.17 11.21 20.54
N ASN A 189 -11.09 11.02 19.59
CA ASN A 189 -11.66 9.71 19.28
C ASN A 189 -10.63 8.72 18.69
N ILE A 190 -9.50 9.24 18.19
CA ILE A 190 -8.39 8.43 17.64
C ILE A 190 -7.29 8.27 18.69
N PHE A 191 -6.90 9.37 19.34
CA PHE A 191 -5.74 9.42 20.23
C PHE A 191 -6.07 9.34 21.73
N GLY A 192 -7.35 9.33 22.08
CA GLY A 192 -7.83 9.29 23.46
C GLY A 192 -8.00 10.67 24.11
N GLU A 193 -8.80 10.74 25.16
CA GLU A 193 -9.20 11.98 25.85
C GLU A 193 -8.03 12.79 26.42
N LYS A 194 -6.90 12.14 26.74
CA LYS A 194 -5.71 12.84 27.24
C LYS A 194 -4.97 13.67 26.18
N ASN A 195 -5.31 13.47 24.91
CA ASN A 195 -4.72 14.12 23.74
C ASN A 195 -5.74 15.05 23.06
N ASP A 196 -6.52 15.78 23.84
CA ASP A 196 -7.58 16.67 23.38
C ASP A 196 -7.09 17.86 22.53
N GLN A 197 -5.81 18.16 22.60
CA GLN A 197 -5.17 19.22 21.81
C GLN A 197 -4.79 18.77 20.40
N VAL A 198 -4.80 17.45 20.13
CA VAL A 198 -4.44 16.93 18.80
C VAL A 198 -5.57 17.22 17.82
N GLN A 199 -5.21 17.91 16.75
CA GLN A 199 -6.11 18.25 15.67
C GLN A 199 -5.65 17.62 14.37
N ILE A 200 -6.59 17.22 13.54
CA ILE A 200 -6.30 16.66 12.21
C ILE A 200 -7.21 17.29 11.16
N HIS A 201 -6.82 17.17 9.92
CA HIS A 201 -7.57 17.66 8.78
C HIS A 201 -8.95 17.01 8.71
N GLN A 202 -10.01 17.84 8.61
CA GLN A 202 -11.41 17.41 8.69
C GLN A 202 -11.77 16.38 7.60
N GLY A 203 -11.31 16.58 6.36
CA GLY A 203 -11.55 15.67 5.25
C GLY A 203 -10.96 14.29 5.51
N TRP A 204 -9.73 14.22 6.00
CA TRP A 204 -9.09 12.95 6.36
C TRP A 204 -9.77 12.27 7.52
N TYR A 205 -10.16 13.04 8.54
CA TYR A 205 -10.94 12.51 9.67
C TYR A 205 -12.24 11.88 9.18
N SER A 206 -12.97 12.59 8.31
CA SER A 206 -14.23 12.09 7.73
C SER A 206 -14.01 10.77 6.98
N ILE A 207 -13.06 10.70 6.06
CA ILE A 207 -12.76 9.48 5.30
C ILE A 207 -12.34 8.33 6.23
N TYR A 208 -11.55 8.61 7.26
CA TYR A 208 -11.01 7.58 8.15
C TYR A 208 -12.03 7.04 9.16
N MET A 209 -12.97 7.89 9.63
CA MET A 209 -13.88 7.61 10.72
C MET A 209 -15.34 7.39 10.30
N SER A 210 -15.71 7.69 9.04
CA SER A 210 -17.10 7.58 8.61
C SER A 210 -17.51 6.14 8.35
N GLU A 211 -18.74 5.83 8.75
CA GLU A 211 -19.41 4.56 8.51
C GLU A 211 -20.57 4.76 7.53
N ASP A 212 -20.84 3.73 6.71
CA ASP A 212 -22.00 3.70 5.84
C ASP A 212 -22.65 2.32 5.85
N GLU A 213 -23.78 2.21 6.53
CA GLU A 213 -24.55 0.98 6.64
C GLU A 213 -25.08 0.44 5.31
N ARG A 214 -25.16 1.31 4.30
CA ARG A 214 -25.62 0.98 2.96
C ARG A 214 -24.48 0.55 2.03
N SER A 215 -23.22 0.71 2.48
CA SER A 215 -22.07 0.33 1.66
C SER A 215 -22.15 -1.13 1.22
N PRO A 216 -22.00 -1.41 -0.07
CA PRO A 216 -21.94 -2.77 -0.59
C PRO A 216 -20.60 -3.46 -0.28
N PHE A 217 -19.60 -2.70 0.19
CA PHE A 217 -18.24 -3.18 0.41
C PHE A 217 -17.91 -3.40 1.89
N SER A 218 -18.07 -2.35 2.71
CA SER A 218 -17.83 -2.41 4.15
C SER A 218 -18.67 -1.38 4.87
N LYS A 219 -19.39 -1.79 5.90
CA LYS A 219 -20.19 -0.89 6.75
C LYS A 219 -19.34 -0.19 7.78
N ALA A 220 -18.24 -0.82 8.23
CA ALA A 220 -17.32 -0.27 9.20
C ALA A 220 -16.45 0.82 8.59
N ASN A 221 -16.07 1.80 9.43
CA ASN A 221 -15.12 2.84 9.05
C ASN A 221 -13.73 2.26 8.70
N ALA A 222 -12.90 3.06 8.01
CA ALA A 222 -11.59 2.61 7.57
C ALA A 222 -10.65 2.28 8.74
N ARG A 223 -10.72 3.04 9.84
CA ARG A 223 -9.95 2.79 11.06
C ARG A 223 -10.18 1.39 11.59
N ASP A 224 -11.44 1.00 11.78
CA ASP A 224 -11.78 -0.29 12.38
C ASP A 224 -11.42 -1.45 11.45
N GLN A 225 -11.54 -1.26 10.13
CA GLN A 225 -11.06 -2.24 9.16
C GLN A 225 -9.56 -2.47 9.30
N VAL A 226 -8.75 -1.41 9.47
CA VAL A 226 -7.30 -1.52 9.67
C VAL A 226 -6.99 -2.15 11.01
N CYS A 227 -7.57 -1.64 12.11
CA CYS A 227 -7.30 -2.12 13.47
C CYS A 227 -7.61 -3.62 13.63
N LEU A 228 -8.77 -4.08 13.14
CA LEU A 228 -9.14 -5.49 13.16
C LEU A 228 -8.13 -6.36 12.44
N TYR A 229 -7.69 -5.95 11.25
CA TYR A 229 -6.77 -6.75 10.44
C TYR A 229 -5.35 -6.75 10.96
N ILE A 230 -4.87 -5.63 11.50
CA ILE A 230 -3.56 -5.56 12.15
C ILE A 230 -3.57 -6.47 13.38
N THR A 231 -4.59 -6.39 14.23
CA THR A 231 -4.71 -7.23 15.42
C THR A 231 -4.78 -8.72 15.06
N TYR A 232 -5.60 -9.07 14.06
CA TYR A 232 -5.68 -10.44 13.55
C TYR A 232 -4.33 -10.92 12.99
N SER A 233 -3.65 -10.09 12.21
CA SER A 233 -2.36 -10.42 11.62
C SER A 233 -1.28 -10.57 12.68
N LYS A 234 -1.24 -9.71 13.70
CA LYS A 234 -0.35 -9.86 14.87
C LYS A 234 -0.56 -11.18 15.58
N TRP A 235 -1.82 -11.51 15.88
CA TRP A 235 -2.15 -12.77 16.55
C TRP A 235 -1.78 -13.99 15.70
N LYS A 236 -2.07 -13.96 14.41
CA LYS A 236 -1.83 -15.08 13.50
C LYS A 236 -0.34 -15.35 13.21
N TYR A 237 0.46 -14.28 13.11
CA TYR A 237 1.82 -14.37 12.58
C TYR A 237 2.91 -13.99 13.58
N THR A 238 2.58 -13.68 14.82
CA THR A 238 3.56 -13.23 15.84
C THR A 238 4.38 -12.04 15.34
N ILE A 239 3.71 -10.97 14.93
CA ILE A 239 4.33 -9.78 14.31
C ILE A 239 4.70 -8.78 15.40
N PHE A 240 5.93 -8.26 15.35
CA PHE A 240 6.44 -7.28 16.31
C PHE A 240 6.44 -5.84 15.78
N ASP A 241 6.45 -5.64 14.46
CA ASP A 241 6.57 -4.33 13.83
C ASP A 241 5.52 -4.10 12.73
N ILE A 242 5.00 -2.87 12.66
CA ILE A 242 4.02 -2.43 11.66
C ILE A 242 4.57 -1.20 10.97
N ILE A 243 4.49 -1.18 9.64
CA ILE A 243 4.87 -0.03 8.79
C ILE A 243 3.58 0.60 8.25
N PHE A 244 3.43 1.90 8.46
CA PHE A 244 2.33 2.73 7.98
C PHE A 244 2.80 3.61 6.83
#